data_32e05177ed0f0a0a5765893c95415d22
#
_entry.id   32e05177ed0f0a0a5765893c95415d22
#
_cell.length_a   1.000
_cell.length_b   1.000
_cell.length_c   1.000
_cell.angle_alpha   90.00
_cell.angle_beta   90.00
_cell.angle_gamma   90.00
#
_symmetry.space_group_name_H-M   'P 1'
#
loop_
_entity.id
_entity.type
_entity.pdbx_description
1 polymer ?
#
loop_
_entity_poly.entity_id
_entity_poly.type
_entity_poly.pdbx_seq_one_letter_code
_entity_poly.pdbx_strand_id
1 'polypeptide(L)'
;LHSYSCEEHFEHYYIHIYEKLEFESSFMDDYNFPVEIKGEPIDLELVKRLCELNPSMALPKSDPRSYDNDLTLSEYITRNEQRDITLKLESRGILFQLIAKFMKEAKPKEDDIDNRIKKTLIMIQKNLDKKISVEDLAKEACLCKGYFTRLFKEKMKTLPTHYIIQRKIERAQQMLTIKDISIRDVAAELGYDDCSHFISIFKRETGITPQDFKMHTADLH
;
A
#
# COMPACT_ATOMS: atom_id res chain seq x y z
N LEU A 1 -11.07 -18.92 -0.05
CA LEU A 1 -10.45 -20.18 0.43
C LEU A 1 -9.94 -20.93 -0.80
N HIS A 2 -8.63 -21.07 -0.92
CA HIS A 2 -8.04 -21.91 -1.94
C HIS A 2 -7.80 -23.29 -1.33
N SER A 3 -8.25 -24.34 -1.99
CA SER A 3 -7.96 -25.72 -1.63
C SER A 3 -7.17 -26.36 -2.76
N TYR A 4 -6.13 -27.10 -2.42
CA TYR A 4 -5.31 -27.85 -3.37
C TYR A 4 -5.41 -29.33 -3.04
N SER A 5 -5.47 -30.14 -4.06
CA SER A 5 -5.37 -31.60 -3.92
C SER A 5 -4.39 -32.13 -4.97
N CYS A 6 -3.53 -33.04 -4.56
CA CYS A 6 -2.59 -33.72 -5.43
C CYS A 6 -2.47 -35.18 -4.99
N GLU A 7 -2.41 -36.10 -5.94
CA GLU A 7 -2.30 -37.54 -5.65
C GLU A 7 -0.88 -37.99 -5.33
N GLU A 8 0.12 -37.18 -5.70
CA GLU A 8 1.54 -37.49 -5.47
C GLU A 8 2.19 -36.43 -4.55
N HIS A 9 3.30 -35.86 -4.97
CA HIS A 9 4.00 -34.82 -4.23
C HIS A 9 3.64 -33.45 -4.80
N PHE A 10 3.27 -32.51 -3.92
CA PHE A 10 2.96 -31.14 -4.26
C PHE A 10 3.80 -30.19 -3.42
N GLU A 11 4.59 -29.36 -4.06
CA GLU A 11 5.37 -28.30 -3.44
C GLU A 11 4.92 -26.95 -3.99
N HIS A 12 4.66 -25.99 -3.11
CA HIS A 12 4.25 -24.68 -3.52
C HIS A 12 4.92 -23.59 -2.67
N TYR A 13 5.08 -22.42 -3.25
CA TYR A 13 5.64 -21.25 -2.62
C TYR A 13 4.63 -20.12 -2.65
N TYR A 14 4.54 -19.38 -1.55
CA TYR A 14 3.74 -18.15 -1.46
C TYR A 14 4.66 -16.94 -1.48
N ILE A 15 4.36 -15.97 -2.30
CA ILE A 15 5.05 -14.69 -2.33
C ILE A 15 4.02 -13.60 -2.14
N HIS A 16 4.12 -12.88 -1.02
CA HIS A 16 3.30 -11.69 -0.77
C HIS A 16 4.11 -10.47 -1.14
N ILE A 17 3.58 -9.67 -2.06
CA ILE A 17 4.22 -8.46 -2.55
C ILE A 17 3.41 -7.29 -2.04
N TYR A 18 4.05 -6.43 -1.26
CA TYR A 18 3.48 -5.17 -0.80
C TYR A 18 4.16 -4.04 -1.52
N GLU A 19 3.38 -3.21 -2.19
CA GLU A 19 3.89 -2.03 -2.86
C GLU A 19 3.82 -0.84 -1.92
N LYS A 20 4.97 -0.20 -1.68
CA LYS A 20 5.01 1.06 -0.95
C LYS A 20 4.62 2.18 -1.92
N LEU A 21 3.40 2.66 -1.80
CA LEU A 21 2.88 3.76 -2.62
C LEU A 21 3.57 5.06 -2.22
N GLU A 22 4.77 5.30 -2.74
CA GLU A 22 5.43 6.61 -2.58
C GLU A 22 5.02 7.60 -3.68
N PHE A 23 4.68 7.12 -4.88
CA PHE A 23 4.33 7.96 -6.03
C PHE A 23 3.45 7.19 -7.02
N GLU A 24 2.35 7.83 -7.45
CA GLU A 24 1.42 7.41 -8.52
C GLU A 24 0.63 6.12 -8.25
N SER A 25 -0.40 5.85 -9.05
CA SER A 25 -1.19 4.62 -8.96
C SER A 25 -0.29 3.40 -9.12
N SER A 26 -0.51 2.38 -8.29
CA SER A 26 0.15 1.09 -8.46
C SER A 26 -0.12 0.56 -9.88
N PHE A 27 0.90 0.11 -10.59
CA PHE A 27 0.68 -0.57 -11.87
C PHE A 27 -0.23 -1.81 -11.70
N MET A 28 -0.31 -2.37 -10.50
CA MET A 28 -1.25 -3.43 -10.16
C MET A 28 -2.71 -2.96 -10.19
N ASP A 29 -2.94 -1.66 -9.97
CA ASP A 29 -4.29 -1.08 -10.05
C ASP A 29 -4.71 -0.79 -11.50
N ASP A 30 -3.75 -0.56 -12.39
CA ASP A 30 -4.01 -0.17 -13.78
C ASP A 30 -4.21 -1.37 -14.73
N TYR A 31 -3.85 -2.59 -14.31
CA TYR A 31 -3.90 -3.79 -15.14
C TYR A 31 -4.69 -4.93 -14.50
N ASN A 32 -5.39 -5.69 -15.32
CA ASN A 32 -5.96 -6.98 -14.98
C ASN A 32 -4.90 -8.05 -15.29
N PHE A 33 -4.37 -8.67 -14.25
CA PHE A 33 -3.41 -9.75 -14.37
C PHE A 33 -4.12 -11.09 -14.61
N PRO A 34 -3.50 -12.01 -15.34
CA PRO A 34 -3.98 -13.38 -15.41
C PRO A 34 -3.90 -14.04 -14.03
N VAL A 35 -4.85 -14.92 -13.74
CA VAL A 35 -4.87 -15.67 -12.46
C VAL A 35 -3.71 -16.65 -12.39
N GLU A 36 -3.29 -17.18 -13.54
CA GLU A 36 -2.20 -18.14 -13.66
C GLU A 36 -1.41 -17.90 -14.96
N ILE A 37 -0.16 -18.22 -14.94
CA ILE A 37 0.71 -18.27 -16.12
C ILE A 37 1.52 -19.56 -16.09
N LYS A 38 1.93 -20.02 -17.26
CA LYS A 38 2.82 -21.18 -17.37
C LYS A 38 4.22 -20.83 -16.90
N GLY A 39 4.69 -21.53 -15.85
CA GLY A 39 6.04 -21.40 -15.35
C GLY A 39 7.08 -22.07 -16.26
N GLU A 40 8.30 -21.56 -16.22
CA GLU A 40 9.50 -22.13 -16.85
C GLU A 40 10.50 -22.57 -15.76
N PRO A 41 11.46 -23.47 -16.05
CA PRO A 41 12.43 -23.91 -15.05
C PRO A 41 13.16 -22.76 -14.34
N ILE A 42 13.46 -21.69 -15.06
CA ILE A 42 14.12 -20.50 -14.50
C ILE A 42 13.28 -19.82 -13.43
N ASP A 43 11.95 -19.86 -13.52
CA ASP A 43 11.07 -19.24 -12.54
C ASP A 43 11.16 -19.95 -11.19
N LEU A 44 11.26 -21.28 -11.21
CA LEU A 44 11.45 -22.06 -10.00
C LEU A 44 12.79 -21.71 -9.33
N GLU A 45 13.86 -21.59 -10.10
CA GLU A 45 15.16 -21.18 -9.57
C GLU A 45 15.14 -19.76 -8.98
N LEU A 46 14.45 -18.83 -9.64
CA LEU A 46 14.25 -17.48 -9.12
C LEU A 46 13.48 -17.47 -7.79
N VAL A 47 12.41 -18.29 -7.69
CA VAL A 47 11.63 -18.39 -6.44
C VAL A 47 12.45 -19.02 -5.33
N LYS A 48 13.19 -20.12 -5.59
CA LYS A 48 14.10 -20.73 -4.62
C LYS A 48 15.13 -19.71 -4.13
N ARG A 49 15.77 -19.00 -5.06
CA ARG A 49 16.74 -17.97 -4.73
C ARG A 49 16.13 -16.85 -3.88
N LEU A 50 14.91 -16.44 -4.18
CA LEU A 50 14.19 -15.46 -3.37
C LEU A 50 13.96 -15.95 -1.94
N CYS A 51 13.62 -17.23 -1.73
CA CYS A 51 13.48 -17.82 -0.41
C CYS A 51 14.81 -17.86 0.36
N GLU A 52 15.91 -18.24 -0.30
CA GLU A 52 17.25 -18.24 0.29
C GLU A 52 17.71 -16.85 0.75
N LEU A 53 17.42 -15.82 -0.04
CA LEU A 53 17.75 -14.43 0.29
C LEU A 53 16.91 -13.89 1.45
N ASN A 54 15.78 -14.51 1.76
CA ASN A 54 14.79 -13.99 2.69
C ASN A 54 14.38 -14.99 3.80
N PRO A 55 15.31 -15.65 4.49
CA PRO A 55 14.97 -16.71 5.46
C PRO A 55 14.13 -16.18 6.65
N SER A 56 14.32 -14.93 7.03
CA SER A 56 13.57 -14.27 8.12
C SER A 56 12.22 -13.69 7.71
N MET A 57 11.88 -13.78 6.41
CA MET A 57 10.63 -13.23 5.86
C MET A 57 9.57 -14.32 5.60
N ALA A 58 9.84 -15.56 6.04
CA ALA A 58 8.85 -16.63 5.97
C ALA A 58 7.61 -16.30 6.82
N LEU A 59 6.42 -16.56 6.29
CA LEU A 59 5.19 -16.40 7.03
C LEU A 59 5.11 -17.41 8.17
N PRO A 60 4.76 -17.00 9.40
CA PRO A 60 4.75 -17.89 10.56
C PRO A 60 3.65 -18.94 10.49
N LYS A 61 2.58 -18.68 9.76
CA LYS A 61 1.43 -19.57 9.53
C LYS A 61 0.90 -19.36 8.13
N SER A 62 0.33 -20.42 7.55
CA SER A 62 -0.31 -20.37 6.24
C SER A 62 -1.75 -19.81 6.26
N ASP A 63 -2.33 -19.53 7.42
CA ASP A 63 -3.67 -18.93 7.54
C ASP A 63 -3.62 -17.43 7.19
N PRO A 64 -4.30 -16.98 6.12
CA PRO A 64 -4.34 -15.57 5.72
C PRO A 64 -4.72 -14.61 6.83
N ARG A 65 -5.63 -15.01 7.73
CA ARG A 65 -6.06 -14.18 8.86
C ARG A 65 -4.94 -13.87 9.87
N SER A 66 -3.87 -14.65 9.84
CA SER A 66 -2.73 -14.46 10.76
C SER A 66 -1.71 -13.44 10.28
N TYR A 67 -1.69 -13.11 8.99
CA TYR A 67 -0.69 -12.20 8.41
C TYR A 67 -1.28 -11.05 7.58
N ASP A 68 -2.57 -11.10 7.25
CA ASP A 68 -3.27 -10.01 6.53
C ASP A 68 -3.83 -8.98 7.51
N ASN A 69 -2.91 -8.35 8.27
CA ASN A 69 -3.24 -7.28 9.21
C ASN A 69 -2.10 -6.27 9.30
N ASP A 70 -2.44 -5.04 9.69
CA ASP A 70 -1.53 -3.89 9.71
C ASP A 70 -0.29 -4.09 10.61
N LEU A 71 -0.44 -4.82 11.71
CA LEU A 71 0.67 -5.08 12.63
C LEU A 71 1.72 -5.99 12.01
N THR A 72 1.29 -7.09 11.43
CA THR A 72 2.19 -8.04 10.75
C THR A 72 2.88 -7.36 9.57
N LEU A 73 2.14 -6.56 8.77
CA LEU A 73 2.71 -5.81 7.68
C LEU A 73 3.79 -4.83 8.15
N SER A 74 3.52 -4.08 9.22
CA SER A 74 4.48 -3.13 9.80
C SER A 74 5.76 -3.82 10.28
N GLU A 75 5.65 -4.98 10.91
CA GLU A 75 6.80 -5.78 11.34
C GLU A 75 7.66 -6.21 10.14
N TYR A 76 7.06 -6.72 9.07
CA TYR A 76 7.82 -7.12 7.88
C TYR A 76 8.43 -5.92 7.15
N ILE A 77 7.79 -4.76 7.13
CA ILE A 77 8.37 -3.52 6.59
C ILE A 77 9.65 -3.18 7.37
N THR A 78 9.58 -3.15 8.69
CA THR A 78 10.74 -2.84 9.55
C THR A 78 11.87 -3.84 9.39
N ARG A 79 11.57 -5.15 9.41
CA ARG A 79 12.57 -6.19 9.14
C ARG A 79 13.25 -5.99 7.79
N ASN A 80 12.48 -5.68 6.76
CA ASN A 80 13.02 -5.41 5.43
C ASN A 80 13.91 -4.16 5.41
N GLU A 81 13.59 -3.13 6.17
CA GLU A 81 14.40 -1.89 6.24
C GLU A 81 15.78 -2.14 6.86
N GLN A 82 15.88 -3.04 7.84
CA GLN A 82 17.14 -3.41 8.50
C GLN A 82 18.03 -4.35 7.67
N ARG A 83 17.51 -4.91 6.58
CA ARG A 83 18.26 -5.85 5.73
C ARG A 83 19.36 -5.14 4.93
N ASP A 84 20.40 -5.91 4.60
CA ASP A 84 21.46 -5.46 3.72
C ASP A 84 20.93 -5.00 2.35
N ILE A 85 21.50 -3.91 1.84
CA ILE A 85 21.04 -3.29 0.59
C ILE A 85 21.20 -4.22 -0.62
N THR A 86 22.23 -5.05 -0.63
CA THR A 86 22.49 -6.00 -1.72
C THR A 86 21.40 -7.05 -1.78
N LEU A 87 20.99 -7.60 -0.61
CA LEU A 87 19.90 -8.56 -0.52
C LEU A 87 18.56 -7.95 -0.94
N LYS A 88 18.33 -6.70 -0.59
CA LYS A 88 17.12 -5.96 -1.03
C LYS A 88 17.08 -5.78 -2.54
N LEU A 89 18.20 -5.38 -3.13
CA LEU A 89 18.30 -5.15 -4.58
C LEU A 89 18.11 -6.45 -5.36
N GLU A 90 18.78 -7.53 -4.93
CA GLU A 90 18.64 -8.84 -5.57
C GLU A 90 17.20 -9.35 -5.46
N SER A 91 16.59 -9.30 -4.26
CA SER A 91 15.19 -9.68 -4.07
C SER A 91 14.23 -8.89 -4.95
N ARG A 92 14.41 -7.56 -5.06
CA ARG A 92 13.60 -6.71 -5.94
C ARG A 92 13.79 -7.07 -7.41
N GLY A 93 15.02 -7.33 -7.83
CA GLY A 93 15.33 -7.77 -9.20
C GLY A 93 14.60 -9.07 -9.57
N ILE A 94 14.59 -10.04 -8.69
CA ILE A 94 13.86 -11.31 -8.87
C ILE A 94 12.34 -11.04 -8.95
N LEU A 95 11.80 -10.26 -8.02
CA LEU A 95 10.37 -9.92 -8.02
C LEU A 95 9.96 -9.22 -9.31
N PHE A 96 10.74 -8.26 -9.81
CA PHE A 96 10.45 -7.60 -11.08
C PHE A 96 10.48 -8.55 -12.27
N GLN A 97 11.39 -9.53 -12.29
CA GLN A 97 11.42 -10.55 -13.34
C GLN A 97 10.15 -11.41 -13.32
N LEU A 98 9.72 -11.87 -12.14
CA LEU A 98 8.49 -12.64 -11.98
C LEU A 98 7.24 -11.83 -12.37
N ILE A 99 7.13 -10.59 -11.90
CA ILE A 99 6.03 -9.70 -12.24
C ILE A 99 5.98 -9.41 -13.74
N ALA A 100 7.14 -9.19 -14.38
CA ALA A 100 7.21 -8.92 -15.82
C ALA A 100 6.63 -10.05 -16.67
N LYS A 101 6.66 -11.30 -16.20
CA LYS A 101 6.01 -12.42 -16.87
C LYS A 101 4.49 -12.31 -16.85
N PHE A 102 3.92 -11.95 -15.70
CA PHE A 102 2.47 -11.69 -15.60
C PHE A 102 2.07 -10.49 -16.44
N MET A 103 2.92 -9.46 -16.50
CA MET A 103 2.67 -8.25 -17.32
C MET A 103 2.57 -8.54 -18.82
N LYS A 104 3.24 -9.58 -19.34
CA LYS A 104 3.15 -9.95 -20.77
C LYS A 104 1.72 -10.33 -21.17
N GLU A 105 0.96 -10.89 -20.25
CA GLU A 105 -0.42 -11.34 -20.48
C GLU A 105 -1.46 -10.42 -19.80
N ALA A 106 -1.00 -9.43 -19.06
CA ALA A 106 -1.87 -8.46 -18.40
C ALA A 106 -2.58 -7.57 -19.42
N LYS A 107 -3.83 -7.28 -19.17
CA LYS A 107 -4.65 -6.37 -19.97
C LYS A 107 -4.87 -5.08 -19.19
N PRO A 108 -4.74 -3.91 -19.79
CA PRO A 108 -5.15 -2.68 -19.15
C PRO A 108 -6.58 -2.83 -18.61
N LYS A 109 -6.81 -2.43 -17.37
CA LYS A 109 -8.19 -2.29 -16.88
C LYS A 109 -8.87 -1.26 -17.76
N GLU A 110 -10.06 -1.57 -18.24
CA GLU A 110 -10.92 -0.54 -18.84
C GLU A 110 -11.19 0.48 -17.73
N ASP A 111 -10.64 1.67 -17.94
CA ASP A 111 -10.68 2.74 -16.95
C ASP A 111 -12.12 3.24 -16.79
N ASP A 112 -12.84 2.71 -15.84
CA ASP A 112 -14.11 3.31 -15.39
C ASP A 112 -13.88 4.58 -14.55
N ILE A 113 -12.63 4.88 -14.21
CA ILE A 113 -12.29 6.12 -13.51
C ILE A 113 -12.08 7.24 -14.53
N ASP A 114 -12.96 8.20 -14.49
CA ASP A 114 -12.86 9.43 -15.28
C ASP A 114 -11.47 10.08 -15.12
N ASN A 115 -10.79 10.37 -16.24
CA ASN A 115 -9.45 10.96 -16.23
C ASN A 115 -9.33 12.24 -15.39
N ARG A 116 -10.43 12.97 -15.21
CA ARG A 116 -10.50 14.14 -14.35
C ARG A 116 -10.35 13.75 -12.89
N ILE A 117 -10.97 12.64 -12.47
CA ILE A 117 -10.80 12.09 -11.12
C ILE A 117 -9.38 11.58 -10.92
N LYS A 118 -8.80 10.85 -11.90
CA LYS A 118 -7.40 10.40 -11.81
C LYS A 118 -6.43 11.54 -11.51
N LYS A 119 -6.53 12.66 -12.25
CA LYS A 119 -5.70 13.84 -12.00
C LYS A 119 -5.83 14.34 -10.56
N THR A 120 -7.05 14.34 -10.01
CA THR A 120 -7.25 14.77 -8.62
C THR A 120 -6.69 13.80 -7.59
N LEU A 121 -6.71 12.48 -7.86
CA LEU A 121 -6.07 11.48 -6.99
C LEU A 121 -4.55 11.69 -6.94
N ILE A 122 -3.91 11.91 -8.09
CA ILE A 122 -2.48 12.26 -8.19
C ILE A 122 -2.19 13.57 -7.43
N MET A 123 -3.03 14.58 -7.60
CA MET A 123 -2.89 15.85 -6.87
C MET A 123 -2.98 15.65 -5.36
N ILE A 124 -3.93 14.85 -4.88
CA ILE A 124 -4.05 14.53 -3.45
C ILE A 124 -2.76 13.86 -2.96
N GLN A 125 -2.30 12.82 -3.65
CA GLN A 125 -1.11 12.06 -3.26
C GLN A 125 0.16 12.93 -3.18
N LYS A 126 0.35 13.83 -4.14
CA LYS A 126 1.51 14.74 -4.20
C LYS A 126 1.47 15.88 -3.17
N ASN A 127 0.34 16.13 -2.53
CA ASN A 127 0.15 17.26 -1.62
C ASN A 127 -0.39 16.86 -0.23
N LEU A 128 -0.11 15.61 0.22
CA LEU A 128 -0.54 15.17 1.55
C LEU A 128 0.10 15.99 2.69
N ASP A 129 1.21 16.64 2.42
CA ASP A 129 1.92 17.59 3.31
C ASP A 129 1.20 18.93 3.46
N LYS A 130 0.16 19.20 2.67
CA LYS A 130 -0.54 20.49 2.61
C LYS A 130 -2.01 20.36 2.92
N LYS A 131 -2.64 21.52 3.11
CA LYS A 131 -4.10 21.62 3.20
C LYS A 131 -4.68 21.55 1.78
N ILE A 132 -5.43 20.50 1.50
CA ILE A 132 -6.09 20.29 0.21
C ILE A 132 -7.56 20.64 0.35
N SER A 133 -8.08 21.54 -0.48
CA SER A 133 -9.48 21.87 -0.52
C SER A 133 -10.22 21.13 -1.64
N VAL A 134 -11.50 20.86 -1.44
CA VAL A 134 -12.35 20.27 -2.49
C VAL A 134 -12.50 21.21 -3.68
N GLU A 135 -12.41 22.51 -3.44
CA GLU A 135 -12.42 23.55 -4.48
C GLU A 135 -11.21 23.43 -5.41
N ASP A 136 -10.01 23.18 -4.86
CA ASP A 136 -8.80 23.05 -5.66
C ASP A 136 -8.83 21.76 -6.49
N LEU A 137 -9.34 20.66 -5.91
CA LEU A 137 -9.55 19.42 -6.67
C LEU A 137 -10.58 19.59 -7.78
N ALA A 138 -11.67 20.32 -7.53
CA ALA A 138 -12.67 20.61 -8.55
C ALA A 138 -12.10 21.47 -9.69
N LYS A 139 -11.24 22.46 -9.38
CA LYS A 139 -10.52 23.25 -10.38
C LYS A 139 -9.57 22.39 -11.21
N GLU A 140 -8.79 21.52 -10.57
CA GLU A 140 -7.89 20.57 -11.26
C GLU A 140 -8.67 19.67 -12.23
N ALA A 141 -9.85 19.23 -11.82
CA ALA A 141 -10.76 18.45 -12.65
C ALA A 141 -11.49 19.27 -13.72
N CYS A 142 -11.32 20.61 -13.76
CA CYS A 142 -12.09 21.53 -14.60
C CYS A 142 -13.62 21.40 -14.40
N LEU A 143 -14.06 21.21 -13.14
CA LEU A 143 -15.45 21.01 -12.77
C LEU A 143 -15.88 22.01 -11.68
N CYS A 144 -17.18 22.29 -11.59
CA CYS A 144 -17.71 22.97 -10.41
C CYS A 144 -17.71 22.01 -9.21
N LYS A 145 -17.54 22.56 -7.99
CA LYS A 145 -17.43 21.79 -6.73
C LYS A 145 -18.54 20.75 -6.55
N GLY A 146 -19.80 21.13 -6.83
CA GLY A 146 -20.93 20.23 -6.63
C GLY A 146 -20.91 19.02 -7.57
N TYR A 147 -20.61 19.25 -8.85
CA TYR A 147 -20.49 18.17 -9.83
C TYR A 147 -19.28 17.28 -9.55
N PHE A 148 -18.12 17.88 -9.24
CA PHE A 148 -16.93 17.17 -8.83
C PHE A 148 -17.19 16.23 -7.64
N THR A 149 -17.79 16.76 -6.56
CA THR A 149 -18.07 15.95 -5.35
C THR A 149 -18.98 14.76 -5.66
N ARG A 150 -19.99 14.94 -6.52
CA ARG A 150 -20.89 13.86 -6.94
C ARG A 150 -20.15 12.82 -7.77
N LEU A 151 -19.39 13.25 -8.78
CA LEU A 151 -18.62 12.37 -9.66
C LEU A 151 -17.55 11.59 -8.87
N PHE A 152 -16.83 12.27 -7.99
CA PHE A 152 -15.84 11.65 -7.12
C PHE A 152 -16.47 10.56 -6.23
N LYS A 153 -17.60 10.89 -5.58
CA LYS A 153 -18.33 9.91 -4.75
C LYS A 153 -18.86 8.73 -5.58
N GLU A 154 -19.30 8.97 -6.80
CA GLU A 154 -19.75 7.90 -7.70
C GLU A 154 -18.64 6.93 -8.05
N LYS A 155 -17.45 7.46 -8.41
CA LYS A 155 -16.30 6.67 -8.84
C LYS A 155 -15.51 6.08 -7.68
N MET A 156 -15.25 6.85 -6.63
CA MET A 156 -14.42 6.43 -5.49
C MET A 156 -15.22 5.85 -4.32
N LYS A 157 -16.56 5.82 -4.39
CA LYS A 157 -17.49 5.35 -3.34
C LYS A 157 -17.37 6.08 -2.00
N THR A 158 -16.60 7.17 -1.95
CA THR A 158 -16.37 8.01 -0.75
C THR A 158 -16.34 9.48 -1.13
N LEU A 159 -16.51 10.37 -0.16
CA LEU A 159 -16.41 11.82 -0.38
C LEU A 159 -14.93 12.25 -0.53
N PRO A 160 -14.62 13.28 -1.33
CA PRO A 160 -13.25 13.77 -1.49
C PRO A 160 -12.56 14.12 -0.17
N THR A 161 -13.27 14.77 0.75
CA THR A 161 -12.75 15.12 2.08
C THR A 161 -12.37 13.90 2.91
N HIS A 162 -13.20 12.87 2.90
CA HIS A 162 -12.93 11.62 3.62
C HIS A 162 -11.77 10.86 2.99
N TYR A 163 -11.69 10.82 1.66
CA TYR A 163 -10.57 10.22 0.94
C TYR A 163 -9.23 10.88 1.31
N ILE A 164 -9.18 12.24 1.33
CA ILE A 164 -7.98 12.98 1.74
C ILE A 164 -7.58 12.59 3.18
N ILE A 165 -8.55 12.54 4.10
CA ILE A 165 -8.29 12.16 5.49
C ILE A 165 -7.70 10.75 5.55
N GLN A 166 -8.31 9.78 4.90
CA GLN A 166 -7.81 8.40 4.88
C GLN A 166 -6.36 8.33 4.38
N ARG A 167 -6.04 8.99 3.25
CA ARG A 167 -4.67 9.02 2.72
C ARG A 167 -3.67 9.65 3.70
N LYS A 168 -4.04 10.73 4.38
CA LYS A 168 -3.21 11.35 5.41
C LYS A 168 -2.99 10.43 6.61
N ILE A 169 -4.02 9.71 7.06
CA ILE A 169 -3.90 8.78 8.18
C ILE A 169 -3.04 7.57 7.82
N GLU A 170 -3.20 7.00 6.64
CA GLU A 170 -2.31 5.94 6.14
C GLU A 170 -0.85 6.40 6.10
N ARG A 171 -0.60 7.63 5.63
CA ARG A 171 0.75 8.21 5.64
C ARG A 171 1.26 8.43 7.06
N ALA A 172 0.41 8.88 8.00
CA ALA A 172 0.76 9.00 9.42
C ALA A 172 1.19 7.66 10.03
N GLN A 173 0.43 6.59 9.77
CA GLN A 173 0.75 5.25 10.25
C GLN A 173 2.14 4.79 9.74
N GLN A 174 2.42 4.99 8.45
CA GLN A 174 3.74 4.69 7.88
C GLN A 174 4.87 5.47 8.57
N MET A 175 4.68 6.78 8.79
CA MET A 175 5.68 7.62 9.44
C MET A 175 5.94 7.19 10.88
N LEU A 176 4.89 6.87 11.63
CA LEU A 176 4.99 6.43 13.02
C LEU A 176 5.64 5.05 13.17
N THR A 177 5.54 4.21 12.15
CA THR A 177 6.17 2.88 12.14
C THR A 177 7.67 2.94 11.80
N ILE A 178 8.07 3.83 10.89
CA ILE A 178 9.41 3.79 10.28
C ILE A 178 10.37 4.78 10.96
N LYS A 179 9.86 5.91 11.48
CA LYS A 179 10.66 7.01 11.98
C LYS A 179 10.52 7.17 13.49
N ASP A 180 11.61 7.44 14.16
CA ASP A 180 11.54 8.01 15.51
C ASP A 180 11.16 9.49 15.41
N ILE A 181 9.90 9.74 15.12
CA ILE A 181 9.32 11.06 14.90
C ILE A 181 8.27 11.35 15.98
N SER A 182 8.15 12.61 16.39
CA SER A 182 7.10 13.01 17.35
C SER A 182 5.73 13.08 16.68
N ILE A 183 4.68 12.84 17.45
CA ILE A 183 3.27 12.97 16.97
C ILE A 183 3.00 14.38 16.42
N ARG A 184 3.62 15.39 17.05
CA ARG A 184 3.49 16.78 16.63
C ARG A 184 4.13 17.02 15.25
N ASP A 185 5.30 16.45 15.02
CA ASP A 185 5.98 16.58 13.73
C ASP A 185 5.24 15.83 12.62
N VAL A 186 4.69 14.64 12.92
CA VAL A 186 3.82 13.91 11.98
C VAL A 186 2.61 14.76 11.59
N ALA A 187 1.95 15.39 12.58
CA ALA A 187 0.81 16.27 12.30
C ALA A 187 1.22 17.45 11.40
N ALA A 188 2.35 18.08 11.71
CA ALA A 188 2.89 19.21 10.94
C ALA A 188 3.29 18.79 9.51
N GLU A 189 4.00 17.66 9.34
CA GLU A 189 4.37 17.11 8.02
C GLU A 189 3.17 16.72 7.16
N LEU A 190 2.01 16.47 7.79
CA LEU A 190 0.76 16.18 7.07
C LEU A 190 -0.15 17.41 6.93
N GLY A 191 0.38 18.62 7.21
CA GLY A 191 -0.33 19.87 7.01
C GLY A 191 -1.50 20.09 7.97
N TYR A 192 -1.43 19.56 9.20
CA TYR A 192 -2.36 19.87 10.26
C TYR A 192 -1.83 21.05 11.09
N ASP A 193 -2.60 22.12 11.17
CA ASP A 193 -2.28 23.32 11.97
C ASP A 193 -2.37 23.04 13.48
N ASP A 194 -3.21 22.08 13.89
CA ASP A 194 -3.46 21.69 15.28
C ASP A 194 -3.24 20.19 15.48
N CYS A 195 -2.28 19.87 16.36
CA CYS A 195 -1.94 18.49 16.72
C CYS A 195 -3.10 17.78 17.43
N SER A 196 -3.90 18.48 18.25
CA SER A 196 -5.05 17.88 18.94
C SER A 196 -6.14 17.47 17.95
N HIS A 197 -6.35 18.28 16.91
CA HIS A 197 -7.24 17.95 15.82
C HIS A 197 -6.77 16.71 15.05
N PHE A 198 -5.46 16.64 14.74
CA PHE A 198 -4.87 15.45 14.12
C PHE A 198 -5.09 14.20 14.97
N ILE A 199 -4.79 14.24 16.28
CA ILE A 199 -4.97 13.11 17.21
C ILE A 199 -6.43 12.64 17.21
N SER A 200 -7.38 13.57 17.23
CA SER A 200 -8.80 13.25 17.20
C SER A 200 -9.23 12.54 15.91
N ILE A 201 -8.73 13.03 14.77
CA ILE A 201 -8.99 12.43 13.45
C ILE A 201 -8.36 11.05 13.38
N PHE A 202 -7.09 10.92 13.75
CA PHE A 202 -6.38 9.65 13.73
C PHE A 202 -7.10 8.58 14.55
N LYS A 203 -7.50 8.93 15.80
CA LYS A 203 -8.25 8.01 16.67
C LYS A 203 -9.62 7.63 16.07
N ARG A 204 -10.30 8.57 15.42
CA ARG A 204 -11.58 8.30 14.76
C ARG A 204 -11.43 7.32 13.60
N GLU A 205 -10.38 7.45 12.79
CA GLU A 205 -10.17 6.63 11.59
C GLU A 205 -9.55 5.25 11.92
N THR A 206 -8.70 5.17 12.98
CA THR A 206 -7.95 3.93 13.31
C THR A 206 -8.47 3.21 14.57
N GLY A 207 -9.30 3.87 15.37
CA GLY A 207 -9.80 3.35 16.65
C GLY A 207 -8.87 3.58 17.85
N ILE A 208 -7.58 3.89 17.63
CA ILE A 208 -6.58 4.11 18.70
C ILE A 208 -5.86 5.44 18.52
N THR A 209 -5.20 5.95 19.56
CA THR A 209 -4.44 7.20 19.43
C THR A 209 -3.13 6.99 18.65
N PRO A 210 -2.55 8.04 18.04
CA PRO A 210 -1.25 7.94 17.40
C PRO A 210 -0.14 7.47 18.35
N GLN A 211 -0.24 7.83 19.63
CA GLN A 211 0.71 7.42 20.66
C GLN A 211 0.60 5.91 20.95
N ASP A 212 -0.63 5.42 21.10
CA ASP A 212 -0.87 3.98 21.31
C ASP A 212 -0.42 3.19 20.07
N PHE A 213 -0.70 3.71 18.87
CA PHE A 213 -0.23 3.11 17.61
C PHE A 213 1.29 3.02 17.58
N LYS A 214 2.01 4.12 17.89
CA LYS A 214 3.48 4.15 17.95
C LYS A 214 4.03 3.19 18.99
N MET A 215 3.42 3.08 20.18
CA MET A 215 3.83 2.14 21.21
C MET A 215 3.64 0.69 20.79
N HIS A 216 2.49 0.34 20.23
CA HIS A 216 2.25 -1.01 19.72
C HIS A 216 3.22 -1.41 18.61
N THR A 217 3.66 -0.48 17.80
CA THR A 217 4.67 -0.74 16.76
C THR A 217 6.09 -0.77 17.32
N ALA A 218 6.38 -0.08 18.45
CA ALA A 218 7.66 -0.09 19.14
C ALA A 218 7.88 -1.34 20.00
N ASP A 219 6.82 -1.87 20.62
CA ASP A 219 6.87 -3.12 21.41
C ASP A 219 7.11 -4.38 20.54
N LEU A 220 7.09 -4.22 19.23
CA LEU A 220 7.41 -5.26 18.25
C LEU A 220 8.90 -5.26 17.82
N HIS A 221 9.72 -4.40 18.40
CA HIS A 221 11.16 -4.26 18.17
C HIS A 221 11.94 -4.70 19.41
#